data_e71d9603b4b3962c963fdf6ac6e2d613
#
_entry.id   e71d9603b4b3962c963fdf6ac6e2d613
#
_cell.length_a   1.000
_cell.length_b   1.000
_cell.length_c   1.000
_cell.angle_alpha   90.00
_cell.angle_beta   90.00
_cell.angle_gamma   90.00
#
_symmetry.space_group_name_H-M   'P 1'
#
loop_
_entity.id
_entity.type
_entity.pdbx_description
1 polymer ?
#
loop_
_entity_poly.entity_id
_entity_poly.type
_entity_poly.pdbx_seq_one_letter_code
_entity_poly.pdbx_strand_id
1 'polypeptide(L)'
;RAVAEHHKTAMLEGGEWRATATAADPTTVGYHLSALYSPVGWLSWPRIARSWEAAQGSDEAIKAFRNTILGETWVETGEAPDWQRLYDRREAWQPGTVPAGGLFLTAGADVQKDRIEVDVWAWGRGLESWLVDHVVIEGGPDRHDAWDQLTALLDRSWPHENGAHLRIARLAIDTGYEAAAVYAWSRKVGFAQVAPVKGLEGFNRSSPVSGPTFVDATEGGKRLRRGARLWTVAVSTFKAETYRFLRLERPTAEERAEGAAFPPGTIHLPTWVESEWLKQVVAEQLVTVRTKRGFAKLEWQKLRERNEALDCRV
;
A
#
# COMPACT_ATOMS: atom_id res chain seq x y z
N ARG A 1 -12.17 32.99 -23.13
CA ARG A 1 -11.83 34.37 -23.46
C ARG A 1 -10.37 34.41 -23.84
N ALA A 2 -9.99 34.91 -25.05
CA ALA A 2 -8.61 35.02 -25.45
C ALA A 2 -7.94 36.19 -24.72
N VAL A 3 -6.73 35.99 -24.24
CA VAL A 3 -5.90 37.02 -23.58
C VAL A 3 -4.69 37.25 -24.46
N ALA A 4 -4.47 38.49 -24.88
CA ALA A 4 -3.32 38.84 -25.70
C ALA A 4 -2.05 39.00 -24.85
N GLU A 5 -0.89 38.58 -25.36
CA GLU A 5 0.36 38.55 -24.60
C GLU A 5 0.84 39.90 -24.09
N HIS A 6 0.48 41.02 -24.79
CA HIS A 6 0.84 42.36 -24.34
C HIS A 6 0.22 42.76 -23.00
N HIS A 7 -0.82 42.05 -22.54
CA HIS A 7 -1.38 42.26 -21.19
C HIS A 7 -0.54 41.61 -20.09
N LYS A 8 0.43 40.77 -20.44
CA LYS A 8 1.22 39.97 -19.50
C LYS A 8 1.93 40.82 -18.45
N THR A 9 2.53 41.96 -18.84
CA THR A 9 3.23 42.86 -17.92
C THR A 9 2.27 43.38 -16.84
N ALA A 10 1.12 43.93 -17.24
CA ALA A 10 0.14 44.43 -16.29
C ALA A 10 -0.43 43.33 -15.38
N MET A 11 -0.60 42.10 -15.91
CA MET A 11 -1.02 40.95 -15.10
C MET A 11 0.03 40.52 -14.09
N LEU A 12 1.33 40.61 -14.44
CA LEU A 12 2.42 40.29 -13.52
C LEU A 12 2.57 41.31 -12.42
N GLU A 13 2.38 42.60 -12.73
CA GLU A 13 2.39 43.69 -11.73
C GLU A 13 1.25 43.56 -10.70
N GLY A 14 0.11 42.99 -11.11
CA GLY A 14 -1.02 42.67 -10.22
C GLY A 14 -0.93 41.30 -9.55
N GLY A 15 0.20 40.59 -9.68
CA GLY A 15 0.38 39.27 -9.10
C GLY A 15 0.57 39.29 -7.58
N GLU A 16 -0.04 38.33 -6.90
CA GLU A 16 0.05 38.15 -5.44
C GLU A 16 0.56 36.76 -5.09
N TRP A 17 1.44 36.69 -4.10
CA TRP A 17 1.83 35.41 -3.52
C TRP A 17 0.81 34.98 -2.47
N ARG A 18 0.25 33.79 -2.64
CA ARG A 18 -0.68 33.19 -1.68
C ARG A 18 -0.10 31.89 -1.12
N ALA A 19 -0.02 31.80 0.19
CA ALA A 19 0.39 30.56 0.84
C ALA A 19 -0.63 29.45 0.56
N THR A 20 -0.17 28.32 0.03
CA THR A 20 -0.98 27.13 -0.26
C THR A 20 -0.78 26.03 0.78
N ALA A 21 0.26 26.14 1.62
CA ALA A 21 0.54 25.21 2.70
C ALA A 21 1.25 25.93 3.86
N THR A 22 1.18 25.36 5.06
CA THR A 22 2.00 25.79 6.21
C THR A 22 3.27 24.99 6.21
N ALA A 23 4.43 25.68 6.27
CA ALA A 23 5.73 25.00 6.33
C ALA A 23 5.88 24.24 7.66
N ALA A 24 6.39 23.01 7.60
CA ALA A 24 6.73 22.24 8.79
C ALA A 24 7.92 22.85 9.57
N ASP A 25 8.86 23.45 8.84
CA ASP A 25 9.96 24.24 9.37
C ASP A 25 9.66 25.74 9.16
N PRO A 26 9.44 26.54 10.21
CA PRO A 26 9.12 27.97 10.09
C PRO A 26 10.22 28.83 9.48
N THR A 27 11.44 28.30 9.37
CA THR A 27 12.58 28.98 8.73
C THR A 27 12.65 28.75 7.22
N THR A 28 11.82 27.85 6.68
CA THR A 28 11.82 27.48 5.26
C THR A 28 10.59 28.06 4.57
N VAL A 29 10.81 28.79 3.45
CA VAL A 29 9.75 29.30 2.57
C VAL A 29 10.00 28.78 1.16
N GLY A 30 9.00 28.09 0.59
CA GLY A 30 9.01 27.60 -0.79
C GLY A 30 8.17 28.46 -1.71
N TYR A 31 8.65 28.71 -2.92
CA TYR A 31 7.91 29.42 -3.96
C TYR A 31 7.76 28.53 -5.19
N HIS A 32 6.57 28.53 -5.79
CA HIS A 32 6.33 27.91 -7.09
C HIS A 32 6.07 28.98 -8.14
N LEU A 33 6.86 28.97 -9.20
CA LEU A 33 6.73 29.92 -10.32
C LEU A 33 6.76 29.20 -11.67
N SER A 34 5.68 29.29 -12.40
CA SER A 34 5.57 28.75 -13.75
C SER A 34 6.20 29.70 -14.79
N ALA A 35 6.74 29.17 -15.90
CA ALA A 35 7.21 29.98 -17.02
C ALA A 35 6.10 30.80 -17.71
N LEU A 36 4.82 30.54 -17.40
CA LEU A 36 3.73 31.43 -17.81
C LEU A 36 3.91 32.85 -17.28
N TYR A 37 4.63 33.03 -16.17
CA TYR A 37 4.97 34.31 -15.57
C TYR A 37 6.29 34.92 -16.09
N SER A 38 6.96 34.29 -17.07
CA SER A 38 8.20 34.85 -17.61
C SER A 38 7.96 36.23 -18.24
N PRO A 39 8.91 37.20 -18.12
CA PRO A 39 8.77 38.52 -18.73
C PRO A 39 8.51 38.48 -20.23
N VAL A 40 7.86 39.54 -20.75
CA VAL A 40 7.66 39.70 -22.20
C VAL A 40 9.02 39.75 -22.91
N GLY A 41 9.16 38.98 -23.99
CA GLY A 41 10.42 38.87 -24.74
C GLY A 41 11.30 37.67 -24.34
N TRP A 42 11.04 37.01 -23.20
CA TRP A 42 11.78 35.81 -22.79
C TRP A 42 11.13 34.53 -23.34
N LEU A 43 9.99 34.13 -22.76
CA LEU A 43 9.23 32.95 -23.22
C LEU A 43 7.77 33.37 -23.45
N SER A 44 7.34 33.39 -24.73
CA SER A 44 6.01 33.82 -25.09
C SER A 44 4.96 32.74 -24.84
N TRP A 45 3.74 33.14 -24.49
CA TRP A 45 2.61 32.20 -24.33
C TRP A 45 2.34 31.35 -25.58
N PRO A 46 2.38 31.90 -26.83
CA PRO A 46 2.27 31.06 -28.03
C PRO A 46 3.38 30.01 -28.15
N ARG A 47 4.60 30.30 -27.67
CA ARG A 47 5.70 29.32 -27.66
C ARG A 47 5.46 28.24 -26.61
N ILE A 48 4.97 28.59 -25.43
CA ILE A 48 4.58 27.64 -24.39
C ILE A 48 3.48 26.72 -24.89
N ALA A 49 2.42 27.27 -25.55
CA ALA A 49 1.33 26.50 -26.12
C ALA A 49 1.83 25.51 -27.17
N ARG A 50 2.67 25.93 -28.10
CA ARG A 50 3.26 25.04 -29.12
C ARG A 50 4.13 23.95 -28.48
N SER A 51 4.87 24.28 -27.43
CA SER A 51 5.67 23.29 -26.70
C SER A 51 4.79 22.25 -25.99
N TRP A 52 3.63 22.66 -25.49
CA TRP A 52 2.64 21.76 -24.93
C TRP A 52 2.02 20.83 -26.00
N GLU A 53 1.62 21.39 -27.14
CA GLU A 53 1.09 20.61 -28.25
C GLU A 53 2.12 19.59 -28.78
N ALA A 54 3.39 19.99 -28.87
CA ALA A 54 4.47 19.11 -29.32
C ALA A 54 4.80 18.00 -28.29
N ALA A 55 4.48 18.20 -27.03
CA ALA A 55 4.70 17.20 -25.99
C ALA A 55 3.62 16.11 -25.95
N GLN A 56 2.46 16.34 -26.60
CA GLN A 56 1.35 15.38 -26.59
C GLN A 56 1.76 14.06 -27.23
N GLY A 57 1.30 12.94 -26.65
CA GLY A 57 1.62 11.59 -27.11
C GLY A 57 2.94 11.00 -26.59
N SER A 58 3.69 11.76 -25.78
CA SER A 58 4.90 11.26 -25.13
C SER A 58 4.92 11.66 -23.64
N ASP A 59 4.80 10.68 -22.74
CA ASP A 59 4.84 10.93 -21.28
C ASP A 59 6.16 11.59 -20.85
N GLU A 60 7.27 11.21 -21.49
CA GLU A 60 8.59 11.82 -21.23
C GLU A 60 8.62 13.30 -21.61
N ALA A 61 8.03 13.67 -22.75
CA ALA A 61 7.93 15.06 -23.20
C ALA A 61 6.96 15.88 -22.32
N ILE A 62 5.83 15.31 -21.93
CA ILE A 62 4.87 15.92 -20.99
C ILE A 62 5.54 16.16 -19.63
N LYS A 63 6.28 15.16 -19.11
CA LYS A 63 7.05 15.26 -17.88
C LYS A 63 8.08 16.40 -17.93
N ALA A 64 8.86 16.45 -19.01
CA ALA A 64 9.83 17.52 -19.23
C ALA A 64 9.14 18.89 -19.27
N PHE A 65 8.02 19.02 -19.98
CA PHE A 65 7.24 20.24 -20.06
C PHE A 65 6.72 20.69 -18.69
N ARG A 66 6.10 19.79 -17.92
CA ARG A 66 5.59 20.11 -16.57
C ARG A 66 6.70 20.53 -15.62
N ASN A 67 7.80 19.78 -15.57
CA ASN A 67 8.92 20.09 -14.67
C ASN A 67 9.65 21.39 -15.03
N THR A 68 9.84 21.67 -16.33
CA THR A 68 10.70 22.80 -16.76
C THR A 68 9.91 24.05 -17.12
N ILE A 69 8.70 23.90 -17.65
CA ILE A 69 7.88 25.04 -18.10
C ILE A 69 6.87 25.43 -17.03
N LEU A 70 6.17 24.46 -16.43
CA LEU A 70 5.18 24.76 -15.40
C LEU A 70 5.77 24.83 -13.99
N GLY A 71 6.98 24.30 -13.77
CA GLY A 71 7.60 24.19 -12.45
C GLY A 71 6.86 23.19 -11.53
N GLU A 72 6.04 22.31 -12.12
CA GLU A 72 5.26 21.32 -11.38
C GLU A 72 6.08 20.05 -11.16
N THR A 73 5.95 19.45 -9.99
CA THR A 73 6.52 18.12 -9.74
C THR A 73 5.75 17.09 -10.57
N TRP A 74 6.47 16.32 -11.39
CA TRP A 74 5.87 15.20 -12.10
C TRP A 74 5.62 14.05 -11.12
N VAL A 75 4.38 13.61 -11.07
CA VAL A 75 4.02 12.36 -10.41
C VAL A 75 3.86 11.31 -11.50
N GLU A 76 4.68 10.26 -11.48
CA GLU A 76 4.52 9.14 -12.41
C GLU A 76 3.13 8.55 -12.24
N THR A 77 2.39 8.42 -13.34
CA THR A 77 1.10 7.73 -13.33
C THR A 77 1.38 6.23 -13.35
N GLY A 78 1.44 5.65 -12.17
CA GLY A 78 1.62 4.20 -12.01
C GLY A 78 0.27 3.47 -12.02
N GLU A 79 0.36 2.15 -12.02
CA GLU A 79 -0.80 1.29 -11.98
C GLU A 79 -1.23 1.01 -10.53
N ALA A 80 -2.10 1.84 -9.96
CA ALA A 80 -2.81 1.54 -8.72
C ALA A 80 -4.30 1.27 -9.00
N PRO A 81 -4.94 0.32 -8.29
CA PRO A 81 -6.39 0.17 -8.35
C PRO A 81 -7.11 1.40 -7.79
N ASP A 82 -8.30 1.69 -8.31
CA ASP A 82 -9.13 2.77 -7.78
C ASP A 82 -9.82 2.35 -6.47
N TRP A 83 -9.53 3.05 -5.38
CA TRP A 83 -10.11 2.79 -4.06
C TRP A 83 -11.62 3.07 -4.02
N GLN A 84 -12.16 3.99 -4.83
CA GLN A 84 -13.59 4.29 -4.90
C GLN A 84 -14.34 3.09 -5.49
N ARG A 85 -13.82 2.49 -6.54
CA ARG A 85 -14.35 1.24 -7.10
C ARG A 85 -14.35 0.11 -6.06
N LEU A 86 -13.31 0.04 -5.21
CA LEU A 86 -13.27 -0.93 -4.11
C LEU A 86 -14.33 -0.62 -3.06
N TYR A 87 -14.55 0.65 -2.76
CA TYR A 87 -15.56 1.10 -1.80
C TYR A 87 -16.99 0.73 -2.26
N ASP A 88 -17.29 0.95 -3.53
CA ASP A 88 -18.63 0.74 -4.10
C ASP A 88 -19.01 -0.76 -4.19
N ARG A 89 -18.02 -1.65 -4.29
CA ARG A 89 -18.23 -3.09 -4.42
C ARG A 89 -18.15 -3.87 -3.11
N ARG A 90 -18.15 -3.19 -1.95
CA ARG A 90 -18.12 -3.86 -0.65
C ARG A 90 -19.39 -4.70 -0.42
N GLU A 91 -19.25 -5.74 0.36
CA GLU A 91 -20.29 -6.73 0.64
C GLU A 91 -20.62 -6.76 2.13
N ALA A 92 -21.84 -7.18 2.49
CA ALA A 92 -22.31 -7.12 3.88
C ALA A 92 -22.01 -8.42 4.63
N TRP A 93 -21.11 -8.37 5.60
CA TRP A 93 -20.96 -9.33 6.69
C TRP A 93 -20.42 -8.63 7.95
N GLN A 94 -20.58 -9.27 9.10
CA GLN A 94 -20.17 -8.71 10.37
C GLN A 94 -18.65 -8.84 10.60
N PRO A 95 -17.99 -7.87 11.24
CA PRO A 95 -16.60 -8.01 11.64
C PRO A 95 -16.39 -9.29 12.46
N GLY A 96 -15.30 -10.00 12.19
CA GLY A 96 -14.96 -11.23 12.88
C GLY A 96 -15.79 -12.45 12.49
N THR A 97 -16.65 -12.35 11.48
CA THR A 97 -17.39 -13.49 10.92
C THR A 97 -16.75 -13.97 9.62
N VAL A 98 -16.54 -15.27 9.50
CA VAL A 98 -15.98 -15.89 8.31
C VAL A 98 -17.10 -16.21 7.32
N PRO A 99 -17.13 -15.62 6.11
CA PRO A 99 -18.11 -15.92 5.09
C PRO A 99 -18.04 -17.37 4.61
N ALA A 100 -19.16 -17.87 4.07
CA ALA A 100 -19.37 -19.28 3.68
C ALA A 100 -18.26 -19.87 2.80
N GLY A 101 -17.62 -19.07 1.95
CA GLY A 101 -16.53 -19.50 1.06
C GLY A 101 -15.17 -19.67 1.77
N GLY A 102 -15.01 -19.16 2.99
CA GLY A 102 -13.75 -19.21 3.74
C GLY A 102 -13.45 -20.58 4.32
N LEU A 103 -12.31 -21.16 4.01
CA LEU A 103 -11.94 -22.52 4.43
C LEU A 103 -10.90 -22.52 5.55
N PHE A 104 -10.04 -21.52 5.61
CA PHE A 104 -9.02 -21.33 6.66
C PHE A 104 -8.68 -19.85 6.81
N LEU A 105 -8.04 -19.49 7.93
CA LEU A 105 -7.65 -18.13 8.22
C LEU A 105 -6.13 -17.97 8.24
N THR A 106 -5.67 -16.85 7.70
CA THR A 106 -4.32 -16.32 7.95
C THR A 106 -4.42 -14.89 8.47
N ALA A 107 -3.34 -14.39 9.06
CA ALA A 107 -3.24 -13.00 9.44
C ALA A 107 -1.90 -12.41 8.99
N GLY A 108 -1.91 -11.14 8.60
CA GLY A 108 -0.72 -10.31 8.43
C GLY A 108 -0.68 -9.26 9.52
N ALA A 109 0.48 -9.02 10.10
CA ALA A 109 0.70 -8.02 11.12
C ALA A 109 1.85 -7.09 10.74
N ASP A 110 1.60 -5.79 10.83
CA ASP A 110 2.58 -4.74 10.61
C ASP A 110 2.86 -4.02 11.94
N VAL A 111 4.15 -3.95 12.30
CA VAL A 111 4.60 -3.37 13.57
C VAL A 111 5.08 -1.95 13.35
N GLN A 112 4.38 -0.99 13.98
CA GLN A 112 4.69 0.42 13.94
C GLN A 112 5.23 0.90 15.30
N LYS A 113 5.66 2.14 15.37
CA LYS A 113 6.23 2.73 16.58
C LYS A 113 5.25 2.75 17.77
N ASP A 114 3.97 2.97 17.49
CA ASP A 114 2.92 3.26 18.46
C ASP A 114 1.75 2.27 18.42
N ARG A 115 1.76 1.30 17.50
CA ARG A 115 0.70 0.32 17.31
C ARG A 115 1.15 -0.91 16.55
N ILE A 116 0.33 -1.96 16.58
CA ILE A 116 0.43 -3.12 15.68
C ILE A 116 -0.88 -3.22 14.93
N GLU A 117 -0.84 -3.17 13.60
CA GLU A 117 -2.02 -3.37 12.75
C GLU A 117 -2.07 -4.83 12.27
N VAL A 118 -3.26 -5.43 12.31
CA VAL A 118 -3.44 -6.85 11.96
C VAL A 118 -4.68 -7.00 11.09
N ASP A 119 -4.51 -7.58 9.91
CA ASP A 119 -5.62 -8.01 9.06
C ASP A 119 -5.78 -9.53 9.12
N VAL A 120 -7.01 -9.98 9.37
CA VAL A 120 -7.36 -11.41 9.34
C VAL A 120 -8.10 -11.73 8.07
N TRP A 121 -7.56 -12.66 7.29
CA TRP A 121 -8.08 -13.06 5.98
C TRP A 121 -8.57 -14.49 5.99
N ALA A 122 -9.79 -14.71 5.50
CA ALA A 122 -10.25 -16.04 5.12
C ALA A 122 -9.88 -16.33 3.68
N TRP A 123 -9.51 -17.57 3.40
CA TRP A 123 -9.14 -18.04 2.08
C TRP A 123 -10.03 -19.20 1.66
N GLY A 124 -10.51 -19.14 0.43
CA GLY A 124 -11.34 -20.13 -0.22
C GLY A 124 -10.62 -20.82 -1.39
N ARG A 125 -11.41 -21.46 -2.22
CA ARG A 125 -10.91 -22.13 -3.43
C ARG A 125 -10.47 -21.09 -4.46
N GLY A 126 -9.46 -21.42 -5.25
CA GLY A 126 -8.97 -20.54 -6.32
C GLY A 126 -8.36 -19.23 -5.83
N LEU A 127 -7.84 -19.15 -4.60
CA LEU A 127 -7.31 -17.94 -3.96
C LEU A 127 -8.36 -16.83 -3.75
N GLU A 128 -9.65 -17.17 -3.79
CA GLU A 128 -10.70 -16.27 -3.33
C GLU A 128 -10.51 -15.95 -1.86
N SER A 129 -10.72 -14.71 -1.45
CA SER A 129 -10.39 -14.28 -0.08
C SER A 129 -11.32 -13.19 0.43
N TRP A 130 -11.54 -13.19 1.75
CA TRP A 130 -12.42 -12.26 2.47
C TRP A 130 -11.67 -11.63 3.63
N LEU A 131 -11.77 -10.31 3.78
CA LEU A 131 -11.29 -9.64 4.98
C LEU A 131 -12.27 -9.94 6.12
N VAL A 132 -11.82 -10.67 7.12
CA VAL A 132 -12.66 -11.11 8.26
C VAL A 132 -12.61 -10.10 9.38
N ASP A 133 -11.45 -9.54 9.66
CA ASP A 133 -11.27 -8.53 10.71
C ASP A 133 -10.07 -7.64 10.42
N HIS A 134 -10.12 -6.42 10.93
CA HIS A 134 -9.01 -5.46 10.98
C HIS A 134 -8.87 -4.98 12.41
N VAL A 135 -7.74 -5.25 13.02
CA VAL A 135 -7.49 -4.97 14.45
C VAL A 135 -6.29 -4.04 14.58
N VAL A 136 -6.49 -2.91 15.23
CA VAL A 136 -5.42 -1.99 15.62
C VAL A 136 -5.16 -2.17 17.11
N ILE A 137 -3.98 -2.65 17.45
CA ILE A 137 -3.53 -2.83 18.83
C ILE A 137 -2.70 -1.60 19.18
N GLU A 138 -3.23 -0.76 20.05
CA GLU A 138 -2.53 0.44 20.52
C GLU A 138 -1.34 0.08 21.39
N GLY A 139 -0.21 0.75 21.15
CA GLY A 139 1.04 0.51 21.86
C GLY A 139 2.10 -0.14 20.98
N GLY A 140 3.31 0.41 21.05
CA GLY A 140 4.44 -0.05 20.26
C GLY A 140 5.11 -1.31 20.78
N PRO A 141 6.17 -1.78 20.10
CA PRO A 141 6.85 -3.03 20.42
C PRO A 141 7.60 -3.04 21.77
N ASP A 142 7.76 -1.92 22.41
CA ASP A 142 8.29 -1.75 23.78
C ASP A 142 7.23 -2.01 24.86
N ARG A 143 5.95 -2.13 24.51
CA ARG A 143 4.84 -2.38 25.43
C ARG A 143 4.47 -3.86 25.48
N HIS A 144 4.58 -4.48 26.65
CA HIS A 144 4.23 -5.88 26.84
C HIS A 144 2.75 -6.18 26.59
N ASP A 145 1.86 -5.26 26.95
CA ASP A 145 0.41 -5.42 26.79
C ASP A 145 -0.02 -5.48 25.31
N ALA A 146 0.70 -4.82 24.41
CA ALA A 146 0.44 -4.94 22.97
C ALA A 146 0.72 -6.36 22.45
N TRP A 147 1.83 -6.97 22.90
CA TRP A 147 2.16 -8.36 22.56
C TRP A 147 1.20 -9.38 23.18
N ASP A 148 0.71 -9.11 24.39
CA ASP A 148 -0.28 -9.97 25.05
C ASP A 148 -1.63 -9.91 24.31
N GLN A 149 -2.05 -8.73 23.82
CA GLN A 149 -3.24 -8.57 22.98
C GLN A 149 -3.07 -9.31 21.64
N LEU A 150 -1.90 -9.22 21.00
CA LEU A 150 -1.63 -9.95 19.77
C LEU A 150 -1.65 -11.49 20.00
N THR A 151 -1.16 -11.95 21.16
CA THR A 151 -1.22 -13.36 21.53
C THR A 151 -2.67 -13.81 21.75
N ALA A 152 -3.48 -13.00 22.43
CA ALA A 152 -4.90 -13.27 22.64
C ALA A 152 -5.68 -13.33 21.30
N LEU A 153 -5.30 -12.52 20.32
CA LEU A 153 -5.89 -12.57 18.98
C LEU A 153 -5.62 -13.93 18.29
N LEU A 154 -4.42 -14.49 18.46
CA LEU A 154 -4.08 -15.80 17.90
C LEU A 154 -4.86 -16.95 18.54
N ASP A 155 -5.21 -16.82 19.81
CA ASP A 155 -5.99 -17.81 20.55
C ASP A 155 -7.50 -17.71 20.28
N ARG A 156 -7.94 -16.60 19.70
CA ARG A 156 -9.34 -16.36 19.37
C ARG A 156 -9.85 -17.38 18.33
N SER A 157 -11.09 -17.80 18.47
CA SER A 157 -11.82 -18.55 17.45
C SER A 157 -12.84 -17.63 16.75
N TRP A 158 -12.96 -17.81 15.47
CA TRP A 158 -13.73 -16.98 14.54
C TRP A 158 -14.95 -17.73 14.05
N PRO A 159 -16.17 -17.25 14.34
CA PRO A 159 -17.39 -17.92 13.88
C PRO A 159 -17.48 -17.89 12.36
N HIS A 160 -17.85 -19.02 11.78
CA HIS A 160 -18.10 -19.17 10.36
C HIS A 160 -19.60 -19.23 10.11
N GLU A 161 -20.07 -18.72 8.99
CA GLU A 161 -21.50 -18.69 8.62
C GLU A 161 -22.17 -20.07 8.63
N ASN A 162 -21.42 -21.16 8.45
CA ASN A 162 -21.94 -22.53 8.55
C ASN A 162 -22.03 -23.08 9.99
N GLY A 163 -21.72 -22.26 11.00
CA GLY A 163 -21.72 -22.64 12.40
C GLY A 163 -20.42 -23.24 12.93
N ALA A 164 -19.40 -23.45 12.10
CA ALA A 164 -18.08 -23.85 12.54
C ALA A 164 -17.31 -22.68 13.20
N HIS A 165 -16.20 -22.98 13.85
CA HIS A 165 -15.26 -21.98 14.37
C HIS A 165 -13.88 -22.25 13.80
N LEU A 166 -13.27 -21.22 13.23
CA LEU A 166 -11.93 -21.29 12.67
C LEU A 166 -10.92 -20.57 13.56
N ARG A 167 -9.67 -20.99 13.50
CA ARG A 167 -8.54 -20.31 14.14
C ARG A 167 -7.58 -19.82 13.06
N ILE A 168 -6.79 -18.79 13.39
CA ILE A 168 -5.71 -18.34 12.53
C ILE A 168 -4.68 -19.47 12.40
N ALA A 169 -4.57 -20.04 11.20
CA ALA A 169 -3.63 -21.13 10.93
C ALA A 169 -2.17 -20.62 10.91
N ARG A 170 -1.96 -19.39 10.44
CA ARG A 170 -0.65 -18.75 10.36
C ARG A 170 -0.80 -17.24 10.46
N LEU A 171 0.06 -16.61 11.25
CA LEU A 171 0.27 -15.17 11.26
C LEU A 171 1.66 -14.86 10.71
N ALA A 172 1.74 -14.03 9.67
CA ALA A 172 2.97 -13.40 9.23
C ALA A 172 3.13 -12.05 9.94
N ILE A 173 4.31 -11.75 10.46
CA ILE A 173 4.58 -10.48 11.13
C ILE A 173 5.84 -9.84 10.55
N ASP A 174 5.71 -8.56 10.13
CA ASP A 174 6.84 -7.84 9.57
C ASP A 174 7.93 -7.59 10.63
N THR A 175 9.18 -7.62 10.17
CA THR A 175 10.38 -7.38 10.97
C THR A 175 11.13 -6.10 10.57
N GLY A 176 10.49 -5.22 9.82
CA GLY A 176 11.07 -3.96 9.36
C GLY A 176 11.34 -2.98 10.50
N TYR A 177 10.45 -2.99 11.51
CA TYR A 177 10.60 -2.19 12.72
C TYR A 177 10.77 -3.08 13.95
N GLU A 178 11.74 -2.74 14.83
CA GLU A 178 12.04 -3.46 16.10
C GLU A 178 12.09 -4.99 15.98
N ALA A 179 12.82 -5.49 15.00
CA ALA A 179 12.96 -6.94 14.73
C ALA A 179 13.30 -7.78 15.97
N ALA A 180 14.04 -7.21 16.94
CA ALA A 180 14.40 -7.91 18.17
C ALA A 180 13.18 -8.25 19.03
N ALA A 181 12.23 -7.33 19.17
CA ALA A 181 10.98 -7.52 19.88
C ALA A 181 10.10 -8.56 19.18
N VAL A 182 9.99 -8.47 17.84
CA VAL A 182 9.26 -9.45 17.01
C VAL A 182 9.83 -10.85 17.20
N TYR A 183 11.16 -11.00 17.15
CA TYR A 183 11.80 -12.32 17.35
C TYR A 183 11.58 -12.88 18.74
N ALA A 184 11.67 -12.03 19.78
CA ALA A 184 11.44 -12.47 21.16
C ALA A 184 10.01 -12.96 21.37
N TRP A 185 9.01 -12.20 20.88
CA TRP A 185 7.62 -12.59 20.96
C TRP A 185 7.32 -13.85 20.12
N SER A 186 7.78 -13.92 18.88
CA SER A 186 7.55 -15.08 18.00
C SER A 186 8.14 -16.38 18.56
N ARG A 187 9.24 -16.31 19.31
CA ARG A 187 9.82 -17.45 20.01
C ARG A 187 8.93 -17.91 21.16
N LYS A 188 8.36 -16.97 21.93
CA LYS A 188 7.47 -17.26 23.07
C LYS A 188 6.19 -17.94 22.59
N VAL A 189 5.58 -17.45 21.49
CA VAL A 189 4.34 -18.01 20.91
C VAL A 189 4.62 -19.30 20.14
N GLY A 190 5.69 -19.35 19.39
CA GLY A 190 6.11 -20.51 18.60
C GLY A 190 6.01 -20.34 17.10
N PHE A 191 7.04 -20.79 16.39
CA PHE A 191 7.15 -20.66 14.92
C PHE A 191 6.24 -21.63 14.13
N ALA A 192 5.46 -22.45 14.80
CA ALA A 192 4.43 -23.26 14.15
C ALA A 192 3.25 -22.38 13.70
N GLN A 193 2.91 -21.35 14.47
CA GLN A 193 1.79 -20.46 14.20
C GLN A 193 2.23 -19.08 13.69
N VAL A 194 3.40 -18.59 14.14
CA VAL A 194 3.92 -17.26 13.78
C VAL A 194 5.12 -17.37 12.84
N ALA A 195 5.12 -16.56 11.81
CA ALA A 195 6.21 -16.43 10.85
C ALA A 195 6.73 -14.98 10.83
N PRO A 196 7.87 -14.68 11.49
CA PRO A 196 8.56 -13.41 11.26
C PRO A 196 8.97 -13.32 9.78
N VAL A 197 8.58 -12.24 9.11
CA VAL A 197 8.84 -12.04 7.70
C VAL A 197 9.68 -10.79 7.46
N LYS A 198 10.45 -10.79 6.38
CA LYS A 198 11.16 -9.62 5.85
C LYS A 198 10.83 -9.46 4.38
N GLY A 199 10.25 -8.32 4.04
CA GLY A 199 10.00 -7.93 2.67
C GLY A 199 11.29 -7.70 1.89
N LEU A 200 11.35 -8.24 0.69
CA LEU A 200 12.42 -8.01 -0.28
C LEU A 200 11.82 -7.48 -1.58
N GLU A 201 12.28 -6.30 -1.99
CA GLU A 201 11.85 -5.68 -3.24
C GLU A 201 12.45 -6.36 -4.48
N GLY A 202 11.84 -6.07 -5.63
CA GLY A 202 12.25 -6.54 -6.95
C GLY A 202 11.51 -7.79 -7.41
N PHE A 203 11.45 -7.95 -8.74
CA PHE A 203 10.71 -9.04 -9.41
C PHE A 203 11.58 -10.27 -9.74
N ASN A 204 12.90 -10.15 -9.56
CA ASN A 204 13.86 -11.21 -9.95
C ASN A 204 14.13 -12.21 -8.80
N ARG A 205 13.05 -12.69 -8.16
CA ARG A 205 13.15 -13.69 -7.10
C ARG A 205 12.74 -15.06 -7.61
N SER A 206 13.57 -16.06 -7.34
CA SER A 206 13.32 -17.45 -7.75
C SER A 206 12.15 -18.09 -6.99
N SER A 207 11.84 -17.58 -5.80
CA SER A 207 10.73 -18.03 -4.99
C SER A 207 10.01 -16.82 -4.37
N PRO A 208 8.68 -16.78 -4.39
CA PRO A 208 7.91 -15.71 -3.74
C PRO A 208 8.07 -15.70 -2.21
N VAL A 209 8.25 -16.86 -1.59
CA VAL A 209 8.59 -17.01 -0.17
C VAL A 209 9.79 -17.94 -0.04
N SER A 210 10.78 -17.56 0.74
CA SER A 210 11.97 -18.35 1.01
C SER A 210 12.27 -18.43 2.49
N GLY A 211 12.87 -19.52 2.92
CA GLY A 211 13.23 -19.74 4.32
C GLY A 211 12.51 -20.94 4.96
N PRO A 212 12.56 -21.07 6.28
CA PRO A 212 13.15 -20.11 7.20
C PRO A 212 14.67 -20.13 7.20
N THR A 213 15.27 -18.96 7.29
CA THR A 213 16.67 -18.81 7.70
C THR A 213 16.76 -18.61 9.21
N PHE A 214 17.84 -19.10 9.81
CA PHE A 214 18.05 -18.90 11.25
C PHE A 214 18.83 -17.61 11.47
N VAL A 215 18.27 -16.73 12.28
CA VAL A 215 18.89 -15.46 12.67
C VAL A 215 19.15 -15.43 14.16
N ASP A 216 20.12 -14.62 14.57
CA ASP A 216 20.38 -14.42 16.00
C ASP A 216 19.27 -13.57 16.60
N ALA A 217 18.91 -13.87 17.83
CA ALA A 217 17.94 -13.13 18.62
C ALA A 217 18.58 -12.64 19.93
N THR A 218 17.96 -11.66 20.55
CA THR A 218 18.37 -11.18 21.88
C THR A 218 17.24 -11.45 22.86
N GLU A 219 17.56 -12.00 24.04
CA GLU A 219 16.61 -12.21 25.12
C GLU A 219 17.29 -11.90 26.47
N GLY A 220 16.69 -11.00 27.24
CA GLY A 220 17.27 -10.58 28.51
C GLY A 220 18.69 -10.03 28.38
N GLY A 221 19.01 -9.33 27.31
CA GLY A 221 20.34 -8.81 27.01
C GLY A 221 21.37 -9.86 26.54
N LYS A 222 21.00 -11.13 26.45
CA LYS A 222 21.87 -12.20 25.94
C LYS A 222 21.61 -12.52 24.48
N ARG A 223 22.67 -12.60 23.67
CA ARG A 223 22.61 -13.03 22.29
C ARG A 223 22.38 -14.55 22.21
N LEU A 224 21.31 -14.92 21.53
CA LEU A 224 20.97 -16.31 21.23
C LEU A 224 21.30 -16.60 19.77
N ARG A 225 22.34 -17.40 19.53
CA ARG A 225 22.71 -17.80 18.18
C ARG A 225 21.59 -18.64 17.57
N ARG A 226 21.18 -18.30 16.31
CA ARG A 226 20.08 -18.98 15.62
C ARG A 226 18.79 -18.99 16.43
N GLY A 227 18.59 -17.96 17.24
CA GLY A 227 17.47 -17.88 18.21
C GLY A 227 16.12 -17.63 17.56
N ALA A 228 16.04 -17.16 16.33
CA ALA A 228 14.79 -16.92 15.62
C ALA A 228 14.83 -17.52 14.21
N ARG A 229 13.62 -17.66 13.63
CA ARG A 229 13.41 -18.06 12.25
C ARG A 229 12.87 -16.87 11.47
N LEU A 230 13.42 -16.61 10.30
CA LEU A 230 13.02 -15.50 9.44
C LEU A 230 12.70 -16.04 8.03
N TRP A 231 11.54 -15.68 7.53
CA TRP A 231 11.15 -15.91 6.13
C TRP A 231 11.34 -14.63 5.33
N THR A 232 11.73 -14.77 4.07
CA THR A 232 11.79 -13.65 3.15
C THR A 232 10.63 -13.71 2.17
N VAL A 233 10.01 -12.57 1.92
CA VAL A 233 8.82 -12.43 1.07
C VAL A 233 9.17 -11.51 -0.10
N ALA A 234 8.85 -11.93 -1.33
CA ALA A 234 9.00 -11.12 -2.55
C ALA A 234 7.84 -10.11 -2.63
N VAL A 235 7.91 -9.04 -1.86
CA VAL A 235 6.81 -8.06 -1.72
C VAL A 235 6.38 -7.47 -3.05
N SER A 236 7.30 -7.21 -3.97
CA SER A 236 6.95 -6.67 -5.30
C SER A 236 6.04 -7.60 -6.08
N THR A 237 6.24 -8.91 -5.99
CA THR A 237 5.43 -9.93 -6.66
C THR A 237 4.04 -10.01 -6.02
N PHE A 238 3.96 -10.06 -4.70
CA PHE A 238 2.67 -10.15 -3.99
C PHE A 238 1.85 -8.86 -4.09
N LYS A 239 2.49 -7.68 -4.09
CA LYS A 239 1.81 -6.40 -4.39
C LYS A 239 1.19 -6.42 -5.79
N ALA A 240 1.96 -6.86 -6.80
CA ALA A 240 1.45 -6.97 -8.17
C ALA A 240 0.29 -7.96 -8.29
N GLU A 241 0.36 -9.11 -7.61
CA GLU A 241 -0.71 -10.09 -7.56
C GLU A 241 -1.95 -9.54 -6.84
N THR A 242 -1.78 -8.90 -5.68
CA THR A 242 -2.88 -8.24 -4.94
C THR A 242 -3.57 -7.21 -5.81
N TYR A 243 -2.83 -6.35 -6.51
CA TYR A 243 -3.40 -5.34 -7.39
C TYR A 243 -4.09 -5.95 -8.61
N ARG A 244 -3.57 -7.03 -9.17
CA ARG A 244 -4.26 -7.79 -10.21
C ARG A 244 -5.59 -8.33 -9.71
N PHE A 245 -5.64 -8.91 -8.51
CA PHE A 245 -6.86 -9.44 -7.89
C PHE A 245 -7.87 -8.32 -7.54
N LEU A 246 -7.40 -7.17 -7.08
CA LEU A 246 -8.26 -6.02 -6.82
C LEU A 246 -8.88 -5.42 -8.09
N ARG A 247 -8.33 -5.68 -9.29
CA ARG A 247 -8.88 -5.22 -10.58
C ARG A 247 -9.84 -6.21 -11.21
N LEU A 248 -9.95 -7.42 -10.71
CA LEU A 248 -10.83 -8.43 -11.30
C LEU A 248 -12.27 -7.91 -11.42
N GLU A 249 -12.86 -8.14 -12.57
CA GLU A 249 -14.29 -7.93 -12.79
C GLU A 249 -15.07 -8.97 -12.02
N ARG A 250 -16.17 -8.55 -11.44
CA ARG A 250 -17.08 -9.44 -10.70
C ARG A 250 -18.29 -9.75 -11.56
N PRO A 251 -18.82 -10.95 -11.48
CA PRO A 251 -20.09 -11.26 -12.11
C PRO A 251 -21.20 -10.39 -11.52
N THR A 252 -22.13 -9.96 -12.35
CA THR A 252 -23.33 -9.22 -11.95
C THR A 252 -24.23 -10.07 -11.06
N ALA A 253 -25.21 -9.45 -10.42
CA ALA A 253 -26.18 -10.18 -9.59
C ALA A 253 -27.00 -11.18 -10.43
N GLU A 254 -27.32 -10.82 -11.66
CA GLU A 254 -28.03 -11.68 -12.62
C GLU A 254 -27.19 -12.88 -13.01
N GLU A 255 -25.94 -12.67 -13.43
CA GLU A 255 -25.01 -13.76 -13.78
C GLU A 255 -24.77 -14.71 -12.60
N ARG A 256 -24.68 -14.18 -11.37
CA ARG A 256 -24.56 -14.99 -10.16
C ARG A 256 -25.79 -15.82 -9.88
N ALA A 257 -26.97 -15.27 -10.12
CA ALA A 257 -28.25 -16.02 -10.00
C ALA A 257 -28.32 -17.16 -11.03
N GLU A 258 -27.65 -17.02 -12.17
CA GLU A 258 -27.50 -18.05 -13.20
C GLU A 258 -26.36 -19.04 -12.91
N GLY A 259 -25.64 -18.86 -11.80
CA GLY A 259 -24.58 -19.77 -11.36
C GLY A 259 -23.16 -19.36 -11.72
N ALA A 260 -22.93 -18.13 -12.19
CA ALA A 260 -21.57 -17.64 -12.45
C ALA A 260 -20.76 -17.55 -11.15
N ALA A 261 -19.58 -18.17 -11.16
CA ALA A 261 -18.64 -18.11 -10.05
C ALA A 261 -17.76 -16.84 -10.12
N PHE A 262 -17.26 -16.39 -8.97
CA PHE A 262 -16.24 -15.36 -8.94
C PHE A 262 -14.95 -15.84 -9.61
N PRO A 263 -14.23 -14.97 -10.34
CA PRO A 263 -12.92 -15.31 -10.88
C PRO A 263 -11.92 -15.71 -9.79
N PRO A 264 -11.02 -16.66 -10.05
CA PRO A 264 -9.95 -17.01 -9.11
C PRO A 264 -9.12 -15.77 -8.69
N GLY A 265 -8.89 -15.64 -7.38
CA GLY A 265 -8.19 -14.51 -6.80
C GLY A 265 -9.10 -13.34 -6.41
N THR A 266 -10.43 -13.44 -6.56
CA THR A 266 -11.33 -12.36 -6.13
C THR A 266 -11.12 -12.04 -4.65
N ILE A 267 -10.94 -10.75 -4.36
CA ILE A 267 -10.83 -10.21 -3.00
C ILE A 267 -12.18 -9.59 -2.64
N HIS A 268 -12.82 -10.12 -1.61
CA HIS A 268 -14.06 -9.61 -1.04
C HIS A 268 -13.77 -8.68 0.12
N LEU A 269 -14.39 -7.52 0.11
CA LEU A 269 -14.20 -6.47 1.11
C LEU A 269 -15.53 -6.15 1.79
N PRO A 270 -15.56 -6.05 3.13
CA PRO A 270 -16.81 -5.85 3.88
C PRO A 270 -17.22 -4.38 3.91
N THR A 271 -18.53 -4.13 4.10
CA THR A 271 -19.10 -2.79 4.21
C THR A 271 -18.62 -2.02 5.45
N TRP A 272 -18.16 -2.70 6.50
CA TRP A 272 -17.63 -2.07 7.70
C TRP A 272 -16.22 -1.50 7.53
N VAL A 273 -15.49 -1.87 6.47
CA VAL A 273 -14.20 -1.27 6.15
C VAL A 273 -14.38 0.16 5.65
N GLU A 274 -13.69 1.10 6.26
CA GLU A 274 -13.74 2.51 5.92
C GLU A 274 -12.85 2.87 4.72
N SER A 275 -13.10 4.06 4.16
CA SER A 275 -12.34 4.56 3.01
C SER A 275 -10.84 4.69 3.28
N GLU A 276 -10.44 4.93 4.53
CA GLU A 276 -9.02 5.08 4.87
C GLU A 276 -8.26 3.76 4.73
N TRP A 277 -8.83 2.63 5.18
CA TRP A 277 -8.24 1.31 4.97
C TRP A 277 -8.12 0.97 3.48
N LEU A 278 -9.18 1.28 2.69
CA LEU A 278 -9.16 1.06 1.23
C LEU A 278 -8.09 1.89 0.53
N LYS A 279 -7.87 3.11 0.99
CA LYS A 279 -6.79 3.96 0.47
C LYS A 279 -5.40 3.44 0.85
N GLN A 280 -5.26 2.81 2.00
CA GLN A 280 -4.00 2.16 2.41
C GLN A 280 -3.70 0.91 1.58
N VAL A 281 -4.68 0.08 1.27
CA VAL A 281 -4.46 -1.14 0.46
C VAL A 281 -4.05 -0.82 -0.98
N VAL A 282 -4.33 0.39 -1.47
CA VAL A 282 -3.88 0.89 -2.79
C VAL A 282 -2.91 2.07 -2.65
N ALA A 283 -2.20 2.15 -1.54
CA ALA A 283 -1.32 3.28 -1.21
C ALA A 283 -0.04 3.36 -2.04
N GLU A 284 0.23 2.41 -2.89
CA GLU A 284 1.41 2.36 -3.74
C GLU A 284 1.04 2.23 -5.21
N GLN A 285 1.97 2.56 -6.08
CA GLN A 285 1.84 2.38 -7.52
C GLN A 285 3.09 1.73 -8.10
N LEU A 286 2.91 0.89 -9.12
CA LEU A 286 4.01 0.33 -9.88
C LEU A 286 4.36 1.27 -11.02
N VAL A 287 5.60 1.76 -11.04
CA VAL A 287 6.10 2.68 -12.07
C VAL A 287 7.33 2.11 -12.76
N THR A 288 7.55 2.56 -13.99
CA THR A 288 8.79 2.27 -14.71
C THR A 288 9.77 3.44 -14.49
N VAL A 289 10.87 3.17 -13.80
CA VAL A 289 11.95 4.14 -13.60
C VAL A 289 13.16 3.78 -14.46
N ARG A 290 13.95 4.77 -14.86
CA ARG A 290 15.24 4.53 -15.53
C ARG A 290 16.38 4.50 -14.52
N THR A 291 17.15 3.44 -14.52
CA THR A 291 18.38 3.35 -13.74
C THR A 291 19.41 4.37 -14.23
N LYS A 292 20.43 4.67 -13.40
CA LYS A 292 21.57 5.53 -13.81
C LYS A 292 22.29 5.07 -15.10
N ARG A 293 22.12 3.79 -15.47
CA ARG A 293 22.67 3.20 -16.70
C ARG A 293 21.68 3.21 -17.86
N GLY A 294 20.50 3.86 -17.73
CA GLY A 294 19.48 3.99 -18.77
C GLY A 294 18.53 2.79 -18.92
N PHE A 295 18.68 1.72 -18.15
CA PHE A 295 17.79 0.56 -18.22
C PHE A 295 16.48 0.85 -17.50
N ALA A 296 15.36 0.39 -18.08
CA ALA A 296 14.05 0.42 -17.43
C ALA A 296 14.03 -0.57 -16.25
N LYS A 297 13.49 -0.12 -15.13
CA LYS A 297 13.26 -0.94 -13.91
C LYS A 297 11.85 -0.65 -13.41
N LEU A 298 11.11 -1.70 -13.08
CA LEU A 298 9.85 -1.57 -12.35
C LEU A 298 10.13 -1.36 -10.85
N GLU A 299 9.46 -0.38 -10.28
CA GLU A 299 9.63 -0.01 -8.87
C GLU A 299 8.28 0.39 -8.26
N TRP A 300 8.05 -0.03 -7.01
CA TRP A 300 6.91 0.40 -6.24
C TRP A 300 7.19 1.76 -5.61
N GLN A 301 6.28 2.71 -5.78
CA GLN A 301 6.34 4.04 -5.19
C GLN A 301 5.13 4.29 -4.32
N LYS A 302 5.37 4.80 -3.10
CA LYS A 302 4.30 5.19 -2.19
C LYS A 302 3.58 6.43 -2.73
N LEU A 303 2.25 6.37 -2.79
CA LEU A 303 1.36 7.48 -3.05
C LEU A 303 0.94 8.19 -1.75
N ARG A 304 1.08 7.48 -0.62
CA ARG A 304 0.65 7.90 0.72
C ARG A 304 1.63 7.41 1.76
N GLU A 305 1.65 8.09 2.90
CA GLU A 305 2.49 7.70 4.03
C GLU A 305 2.05 6.36 4.62
N ARG A 306 0.75 6.23 4.89
CA ARG A 306 0.16 5.03 5.48
C ARG A 306 -0.17 3.99 4.41
N ASN A 307 0.36 2.78 4.57
CA ASN A 307 0.15 1.62 3.68
C ASN A 307 0.02 0.30 4.44
N GLU A 308 -0.23 0.35 5.75
CA GLU A 308 -0.23 -0.81 6.65
C GLU A 308 -1.22 -1.90 6.19
N ALA A 309 -2.40 -1.53 5.65
CA ALA A 309 -3.35 -2.48 5.08
C ALA A 309 -2.79 -3.27 3.88
N LEU A 310 -1.96 -2.62 3.03
CA LEU A 310 -1.27 -3.32 1.94
C LEU A 310 -0.19 -4.26 2.49
N ASP A 311 0.59 -3.81 3.46
CA ASP A 311 1.67 -4.60 4.06
C ASP A 311 1.11 -5.80 4.85
N CYS A 312 -0.02 -5.64 5.56
CA CYS A 312 -0.73 -6.77 6.20
C CYS A 312 -1.34 -7.77 5.19
N ARG A 313 -1.64 -7.33 3.96
CA ARG A 313 -2.19 -8.20 2.91
C ARG A 313 -1.11 -9.00 2.18
N VAL A 314 0.05 -8.42 1.97
CA VAL A 314 1.18 -8.95 1.20
C VAL A 314 2.00 -9.95 2.00
#